data_8a634cca785a902eaefe71fd6151fd12
#
_entry.id   8a634cca785a902eaefe71fd6151fd12
#
_cell.length_a   1.000
_cell.length_b   1.000
_cell.length_c   1.000
_cell.angle_alpha   90.00
_cell.angle_beta   90.00
_cell.angle_gamma   90.00
#
_symmetry.space_group_name_H-M   'P 1'
#
loop_
_entity.id
_entity.type
_entity.pdbx_description
1 polymer ?
#
loop_
_entity_poly.entity_id
_entity_poly.type
_entity_poly.pdbx_seq_one_letter_code
_entity_poly.pdbx_strand_id
1 'polypeptide(L)'
;MNHKPLVAFICTHNACRSQIAEALGRKYGARLFECCSAGTEPETTIDPTALRLMKKLYHIDMEEKQFPKSEYYAVSEPPNTRVGATRYAI
;
A
#
# COMPACT_ATOMS: atom_id res chain seq x y z
N MET A 1 19.88 15.51 0.86
CA MET A 1 19.24 14.48 0.40
C MET A 1 17.99 14.18 1.08
N ASN A 2 17.01 14.16 0.40
CA ASN A 2 15.76 14.10 0.99
C ASN A 2 15.22 12.73 0.93
N HIS A 3 15.17 12.09 2.05
CA HIS A 3 14.54 10.82 2.12
C HIS A 3 13.10 11.06 2.47
N LYS A 4 12.22 10.60 1.61
CA LYS A 4 10.81 10.68 1.91
C LYS A 4 10.49 9.60 2.95
N PRO A 5 9.61 9.88 3.88
CA PRO A 5 9.22 8.85 4.84
C PRO A 5 8.45 7.73 4.16
N LEU A 6 8.50 6.56 4.74
CA LEU A 6 7.73 5.42 4.27
C LEU A 6 6.49 5.30 5.15
N VAL A 7 5.33 5.32 4.53
CA VAL A 7 4.06 5.18 5.22
C VAL A 7 3.50 3.80 4.89
N ALA A 8 3.21 3.01 5.89
CA ALA A 8 2.65 1.68 5.67
C ALA A 8 1.20 1.68 6.15
N PHE A 9 0.29 1.30 5.26
CA PHE A 9 -1.13 1.20 5.58
C PHE A 9 -1.43 -0.26 5.92
N ILE A 10 -1.82 -0.50 7.15
CA ILE A 10 -2.00 -1.87 7.66
C ILE A 10 -3.46 -2.15 7.90
N CYS A 11 -3.94 -3.28 7.44
CA CYS A 11 -5.27 -3.75 7.78
C CYS A 11 -5.20 -5.27 7.95
N THR A 12 -6.33 -5.93 8.11
CA THR A 12 -6.29 -7.36 8.35
C THR A 12 -5.94 -8.15 7.11
N HIS A 13 -6.69 -7.97 6.05
CA HIS A 13 -6.54 -8.82 4.87
C HIS A 13 -5.71 -8.25 3.74
N ASN A 14 -5.41 -6.98 3.80
CA ASN A 14 -4.66 -6.28 2.74
C ASN A 14 -5.27 -6.55 1.36
N ALA A 15 -6.57 -6.62 1.30
CA ALA A 15 -7.27 -6.90 0.06
C ALA A 15 -8.13 -5.74 -0.42
N CYS A 16 -8.50 -4.84 0.43
CA CYS A 16 -9.38 -3.73 0.07
C CYS A 16 -8.88 -2.40 0.61
N ARG A 17 -9.18 -2.10 1.88
CA ARG A 17 -8.90 -0.77 2.44
C ARG A 17 -7.45 -0.34 2.34
N SER A 18 -6.53 -1.16 2.75
CA SER A 18 -5.13 -0.76 2.72
C SER A 18 -4.57 -0.74 1.30
N GLN A 19 -5.10 -1.57 0.41
CA GLN A 19 -4.70 -1.52 -0.99
C GLN A 19 -5.15 -0.22 -1.64
N ILE A 20 -6.38 0.21 -1.33
CA ILE A 20 -6.88 1.48 -1.84
C ILE A 20 -6.04 2.63 -1.29
N ALA A 21 -5.72 2.58 0.01
CA ALA A 21 -4.92 3.61 0.62
C ALA A 21 -3.55 3.71 -0.05
N GLU A 22 -2.94 2.57 -0.33
CA GLU A 22 -1.63 2.56 -1.01
C GLU A 22 -1.74 3.18 -2.40
N ALA A 23 -2.77 2.80 -3.15
CA ALA A 23 -2.95 3.32 -4.51
C ALA A 23 -3.13 4.83 -4.53
N LEU A 24 -3.97 5.33 -3.62
CA LEU A 24 -4.21 6.76 -3.55
C LEU A 24 -2.99 7.51 -3.02
N GLY A 25 -2.28 6.91 -2.08
CA GLY A 25 -1.05 7.48 -1.56
C GLY A 25 0.00 7.63 -2.65
N ARG A 26 0.14 6.62 -3.51
CA ARG A 26 1.09 6.70 -4.60
C ARG A 26 0.69 7.75 -5.63
N LYS A 27 -0.60 7.88 -5.88
CA LYS A 27 -1.07 8.83 -6.87
C LYS A 27 -0.98 10.27 -6.39
N TYR A 28 -1.39 10.51 -5.16
CA TYR A 28 -1.50 11.87 -4.67
C TYR A 28 -0.40 12.30 -3.72
N GLY A 29 0.28 11.37 -3.11
CA GLY A 29 1.32 11.68 -2.14
C GLY A 29 2.74 11.42 -2.60
N ALA A 30 2.94 11.11 -3.86
CA ALA A 30 4.25 10.69 -4.37
C ALA A 30 5.39 11.64 -4.06
N ARG A 31 5.10 12.91 -3.96
CA ARG A 31 6.15 13.87 -3.68
C ARG A 31 6.50 13.95 -2.21
N LEU A 32 5.57 13.52 -1.37
CA LEU A 32 5.70 13.71 0.07
C LEU A 32 6.16 12.45 0.80
N PHE A 33 5.75 11.28 0.32
CA PHE A 33 6.12 10.04 0.99
C PHE A 33 6.06 8.87 0.02
N GLU A 34 6.71 7.80 0.43
CA GLU A 34 6.56 6.52 -0.26
C GLU A 34 5.58 5.73 0.58
N CYS A 35 4.83 4.84 -0.03
CA CYS A 35 3.89 4.09 0.75
C CYS A 35 3.83 2.63 0.32
N CYS A 36 3.34 1.82 1.22
CA CYS A 36 3.10 0.41 0.96
C CYS A 36 1.88 0.01 1.79
N SER A 37 1.44 -1.20 1.62
CA SER A 37 0.33 -1.70 2.42
C SER A 37 0.63 -3.13 2.83
N ALA A 38 -0.04 -3.59 3.86
CA ALA A 38 0.15 -4.96 4.34
C ALA A 38 -1.04 -5.39 5.17
N GLY A 39 -1.13 -6.68 5.44
CA GLY A 39 -2.16 -7.23 6.28
C GLY A 39 -1.58 -8.17 7.32
N THR A 40 -2.28 -8.29 8.43
CA THR A 40 -1.87 -9.24 9.45
C THR A 40 -2.26 -10.66 9.04
N GLU A 41 -3.30 -10.79 8.20
CA GLU A 41 -3.73 -12.06 7.64
C GLU A 41 -4.06 -11.84 6.17
N PRO A 42 -3.06 -11.69 5.32
CA PRO A 42 -3.33 -11.28 3.94
C PRO A 42 -4.09 -12.32 3.13
N GLU A 43 -4.95 -11.80 2.26
CA GLU A 43 -5.67 -12.64 1.32
C GLU A 43 -4.73 -12.95 0.15
N THR A 44 -5.18 -13.78 -0.76
CA THR A 44 -4.36 -14.12 -1.93
C THR A 44 -4.53 -13.12 -3.07
N THR A 45 -5.66 -12.46 -3.13
CA THR A 45 -5.92 -11.50 -4.22
C THR A 45 -6.58 -10.26 -3.67
N ILE A 46 -6.44 -9.17 -4.42
CA ILE A 46 -7.11 -7.93 -4.07
C ILE A 46 -8.60 -8.10 -4.37
N ASP A 47 -9.44 -7.51 -3.54
CA ASP A 47 -10.88 -7.59 -3.69
C ASP A 47 -11.32 -7.10 -5.07
N PRO A 48 -12.08 -7.89 -5.82
CA PRO A 48 -12.48 -7.50 -7.18
C PRO A 48 -13.30 -6.22 -7.24
N THR A 49 -14.10 -5.95 -6.22
CA THR A 49 -14.89 -4.73 -6.20
C THR A 49 -13.98 -3.52 -6.05
N ALA A 50 -12.97 -3.63 -5.19
CA ALA A 50 -12.01 -2.57 -5.02
C ALA A 50 -11.23 -2.32 -6.31
N LEU A 51 -10.83 -3.38 -7.00
CA LEU A 51 -10.12 -3.23 -8.27
C LEU A 51 -10.97 -2.47 -9.27
N ARG A 52 -12.23 -2.84 -9.37
CA ARG A 52 -13.16 -2.23 -10.30
C ARG A 52 -13.39 -0.76 -10.00
N LEU A 53 -13.63 -0.44 -8.74
CA LEU A 53 -13.90 0.94 -8.34
C LEU A 53 -12.69 1.83 -8.56
N MET A 54 -11.51 1.35 -8.23
CA MET A 54 -10.32 2.16 -8.39
C MET A 54 -10.03 2.44 -9.86
N LYS A 55 -10.29 1.46 -10.72
CA LYS A 55 -10.09 1.66 -12.13
C LYS A 55 -11.11 2.65 -12.68
N LYS A 56 -12.35 2.52 -12.26
CA LYS A 56 -13.43 3.38 -12.72
C LYS A 56 -13.29 4.82 -12.24
N LEU A 57 -13.01 5.00 -10.96
CA LEU A 57 -13.00 6.32 -10.37
C LEU A 57 -11.68 7.06 -10.52
N TYR A 58 -10.58 6.35 -10.51
CA TYR A 58 -9.26 6.98 -10.49
C TYR A 58 -8.35 6.53 -11.60
N HIS A 59 -8.82 5.64 -12.46
CA HIS A 59 -8.03 5.07 -13.56
C HIS A 59 -6.77 4.38 -13.05
N ILE A 60 -6.87 3.73 -11.89
CA ILE A 60 -5.75 3.01 -11.30
C ILE A 60 -6.02 1.51 -11.38
N ASP A 61 -5.08 0.79 -12.01
CA ASP A 61 -5.15 -0.66 -12.04
C ASP A 61 -4.27 -1.17 -10.91
N MET A 62 -4.87 -1.46 -9.77
CA MET A 62 -4.09 -1.86 -8.60
C MET A 62 -3.34 -3.17 -8.79
N GLU A 63 -3.88 -4.07 -9.61
CA GLU A 63 -3.20 -5.35 -9.81
C GLU A 63 -1.86 -5.21 -10.51
N GLU A 64 -1.68 -4.14 -11.24
CA GLU A 64 -0.45 -3.94 -11.98
C GLU A 64 0.76 -3.78 -11.09
N LYS A 65 0.58 -3.16 -9.93
CA LYS A 65 1.71 -2.85 -9.06
C LYS A 65 1.54 -3.29 -7.62
N GLN A 66 0.39 -3.84 -7.28
CA GLN A 66 0.08 -4.15 -5.90
C GLN A 66 -0.41 -5.57 -5.74
N PHE A 67 -0.19 -6.13 -4.58
CA PHE A 67 -0.68 -7.46 -4.24
C PHE A 67 -0.79 -7.57 -2.73
N PRO A 68 -1.65 -8.44 -2.20
CA PRO A 68 -1.78 -8.61 -0.76
C PRO A 68 -0.49 -9.20 -0.21
N LYS A 69 -0.05 -8.70 0.93
CA LYS A 69 1.19 -9.18 1.54
C LYS A 69 1.18 -8.99 3.04
N SER A 70 2.01 -9.73 3.69
CA SER A 70 2.07 -9.67 5.13
C SER A 70 2.83 -8.43 5.60
N GLU A 71 2.59 -8.07 6.84
CA GLU A 71 3.26 -6.97 7.47
C GLU A 71 4.76 -7.17 7.46
N TYR A 72 5.19 -8.40 7.68
CA TYR A 72 6.59 -8.72 7.68
C TYR A 72 7.25 -8.44 6.32
N TYR A 73 6.58 -8.83 5.25
CA TYR A 73 7.09 -8.57 3.91
C TYR A 73 7.24 -7.07 3.66
N ALA A 74 6.25 -6.31 4.04
CA ALA A 74 6.27 -4.88 3.78
C ALA A 74 7.39 -4.16 4.49
N VAL A 75 7.69 -4.54 5.72
CA VAL A 75 8.74 -3.83 6.45
C VAL A 75 10.12 -4.35 6.18
N SER A 76 10.25 -5.54 5.63
CA SER A 76 11.56 -6.06 5.36
C SER A 76 12.13 -5.67 4.02
N GLU A 77 11.39 -4.92 3.22
CA GLU A 77 11.84 -4.49 2.00
C GLU A 77 12.63 -3.34 2.10
N PRO A 78 13.28 -3.07 1.20
CA PRO A 78 14.53 -3.04 0.86
C PRO A 78 15.23 -2.12 1.60
N PRO A 79 16.34 -2.33 1.53
CA PRO A 79 17.26 -1.81 2.28
C PRO A 79 17.55 -0.44 2.22
N ASN A 80 17.18 0.24 1.44
CA ASN A 80 17.45 1.55 1.45
C ASN A 80 16.75 2.13 2.50
N THR A 81 16.61 1.48 3.42
CA THR A 81 16.19 1.80 4.50
C THR A 81 15.67 3.03 4.79
N ARG A 82 14.53 3.12 5.06
CA ARG A 82 13.88 4.26 5.34
C ARG A 82 13.85 4.48 6.75
N VAL A 83 14.49 5.48 7.13
CA VAL A 83 14.45 5.97 8.44
C VAL A 83 13.12 6.62 8.58
N GLY A 84 12.42 6.41 9.62
CA GLY A 84 11.18 7.12 9.84
C GLY A 84 9.95 6.52 9.23
N ALA A 85 9.93 5.24 9.08
CA ALA A 85 8.74 4.57 8.58
C ALA A 85 7.60 4.75 9.57
N THR A 86 6.43 5.10 9.07
CA THR A 86 5.25 5.30 9.89
C THR A 86 4.18 4.32 9.45
N ARG A 87 3.48 3.76 10.40
CA ARG A 87 2.44 2.80 10.11
C ARG A 87 1.09 3.33 10.49
N TYR A 88 0.12 3.11 9.64
CA TYR A 88 -1.25 3.49 9.92
C TYR A 88 -2.13 2.26 9.81
N ALA A 89 -2.90 1.97 10.84
CA ALA A 89 -3.85 0.87 10.80
C ALA A 89 -5.18 1.41 10.30
N ILE A 90 -5.77 0.69 9.38
CA ILE A 90 -7.03 1.12 8.83
C ILE A 90 -8.11 0.10 9.11
#